data_3bc54a83aa9d8845a8a94b1ceb5e706c
#
_entry.id   3bc54a83aa9d8845a8a94b1ceb5e706c
#
_cell.length_a   1.000
_cell.length_b   1.000
_cell.length_c   1.000
_cell.angle_alpha   90.00
_cell.angle_beta   90.00
_cell.angle_gamma   90.00
#
_symmetry.space_group_name_H-M   'P 1'
#
loop_
_entity.id
_entity.type
_entity.pdbx_description
1 polymer ?
#
loop_
_entity_poly.entity_id
_entity_poly.type
_entity_poly.pdbx_seq_one_letter_code
_entity_poly.pdbx_strand_id
1 'polypeptide(L)'
;MAILNLELGERSYPIYIDTGLISKTDLLSSHIRAKRVCIVTNDVVAPLYLDSLKAKLTDFQVDEVILPDGEAEKNLANFEVIMSHLLKHEHGRDTTLIALGGGVIGDITGFAAACYQRGIDFIQIPTTLLSQVDSSVGGKTAVNHPLGKNMVGAFYQPKAVFIDIDSLTTLPIREFNAGMAEVIKYGVLGDRDFFIWLEDNMSAIKSGDKQVLAQMIEKCCQCKADIVASDEKESGVRALLNLGHTFGHAIEAEQGYGKWLHGEAVATGMVLAAKLAVAMNLLEVSELRRIEGLIAAFDLPISAPQNMGFAEFIRHMRRDKKNIAGKLRFIVPTAIGQSEIRDDVTQDTLQEIL
;
A
#
# COMPACT_ATOMS: atom_id res chain seq x y z
N MET A 1 -15.71 16.42 -0.60
CA MET A 1 -15.70 14.93 -0.46
C MET A 1 -15.73 14.33 -1.84
N ALA A 2 -14.67 13.58 -2.20
CA ALA A 2 -14.66 12.75 -3.39
C ALA A 2 -15.17 11.35 -3.02
N ILE A 3 -15.83 10.69 -3.96
CA ILE A 3 -16.32 9.31 -3.82
C ILE A 3 -15.93 8.57 -5.09
N LEU A 4 -15.08 7.57 -4.95
CA LEU A 4 -14.72 6.66 -6.02
C LEU A 4 -15.38 5.30 -5.77
N ASN A 5 -15.73 4.59 -6.82
CA ASN A 5 -16.19 3.21 -6.72
C ASN A 5 -15.16 2.27 -7.34
N LEU A 6 -14.73 1.28 -6.62
CA LEU A 6 -14.01 0.15 -7.22
C LEU A 6 -15.04 -0.85 -7.75
N GLU A 7 -15.08 -0.97 -9.08
CA GLU A 7 -16.08 -1.78 -9.78
C GLU A 7 -15.63 -3.24 -9.90
N LEU A 8 -16.25 -4.13 -9.10
CA LEU A 8 -15.99 -5.58 -9.07
C LEU A 8 -17.29 -6.40 -9.06
N GLY A 9 -18.36 -5.88 -9.70
CA GLY A 9 -19.68 -6.48 -9.67
C GLY A 9 -20.27 -6.49 -8.25
N GLU A 10 -20.66 -7.64 -7.74
CA GLU A 10 -21.24 -7.78 -6.39
C GLU A 10 -20.28 -7.43 -5.25
N ARG A 11 -18.98 -7.34 -5.54
CA ARG A 11 -17.92 -7.00 -4.58
C ARG A 11 -17.44 -5.55 -4.71
N SER A 12 -18.14 -4.73 -5.52
CA SER A 12 -17.87 -3.31 -5.64
C SER A 12 -18.03 -2.60 -4.32
N TYR A 13 -17.21 -1.58 -4.07
CA TYR A 13 -17.27 -0.80 -2.84
C TYR A 13 -16.84 0.65 -3.06
N PRO A 14 -17.37 1.59 -2.25
CA PRO A 14 -16.98 2.98 -2.31
C PRO A 14 -15.67 3.26 -1.55
N ILE A 15 -14.93 4.24 -2.06
CA ILE A 15 -13.76 4.86 -1.42
C ILE A 15 -14.12 6.33 -1.20
N TYR A 16 -14.23 6.74 0.04
CA TYR A 16 -14.53 8.10 0.46
C TYR A 16 -13.23 8.83 0.79
N ILE A 17 -13.06 10.04 0.23
CA ILE A 17 -11.85 10.86 0.42
C ILE A 17 -12.29 12.26 0.83
N ASP A 18 -11.97 12.67 2.06
CA ASP A 18 -12.28 14.01 2.58
C ASP A 18 -11.49 14.27 3.86
N THR A 19 -11.66 15.46 4.42
CA THR A 19 -11.21 15.82 5.77
C THR A 19 -12.28 15.47 6.80
N GLY A 20 -11.86 15.06 8.01
CA GLY A 20 -12.76 14.79 9.14
C GLY A 20 -13.68 13.60 8.95
N LEU A 21 -13.35 12.62 8.09
CA LEU A 21 -14.20 11.45 7.83
C LEU A 21 -14.34 10.54 9.05
N ILE A 22 -13.32 10.43 9.88
CA ILE A 22 -13.38 9.67 11.15
C ILE A 22 -14.46 10.23 12.07
N SER A 23 -14.81 11.52 11.90
CA SER A 23 -15.86 12.19 12.68
C SER A 23 -17.25 12.14 12.03
N LYS A 24 -17.39 11.72 10.77
CA LYS A 24 -18.66 11.68 10.01
C LYS A 24 -19.33 10.30 10.15
N THR A 25 -20.00 10.08 11.26
CA THR A 25 -20.54 8.78 11.67
C THR A 25 -21.66 8.23 10.80
N ASP A 26 -22.56 9.07 10.33
CA ASP A 26 -23.72 8.60 9.57
C ASP A 26 -23.27 7.84 8.31
N LEU A 27 -22.20 8.32 7.69
CA LEU A 27 -21.64 7.68 6.51
C LEU A 27 -21.00 6.32 6.84
N LEU A 28 -20.20 6.24 7.90
CA LEU A 28 -19.59 4.99 8.36
C LEU A 28 -20.65 3.98 8.78
N SER A 29 -21.64 4.41 9.57
CA SER A 29 -22.71 3.57 10.08
C SER A 29 -23.56 2.94 8.97
N SER A 30 -23.71 3.61 7.82
CA SER A 30 -24.45 3.08 6.67
C SER A 30 -23.84 1.82 6.06
N HIS A 31 -22.56 1.55 6.32
CA HIS A 31 -21.82 0.36 5.86
C HIS A 31 -21.74 -0.75 6.90
N ILE A 32 -22.31 -0.55 8.10
CA ILE A 32 -22.32 -1.53 9.19
C ILE A 32 -23.71 -2.17 9.25
N ARG A 33 -23.80 -3.48 9.00
CA ARG A 33 -25.10 -4.18 8.93
C ARG A 33 -25.65 -4.59 10.27
N ALA A 34 -24.79 -4.85 11.24
CA ALA A 34 -25.18 -5.38 12.54
C ALA A 34 -24.83 -4.42 13.68
N LYS A 35 -25.22 -4.82 14.89
CA LYS A 35 -24.97 -4.02 16.10
C LYS A 35 -23.56 -4.21 16.67
N ARG A 36 -22.84 -5.27 16.26
CA ARG A 36 -21.51 -5.58 16.79
C ARG A 36 -20.42 -5.14 15.83
N VAL A 37 -19.45 -4.41 16.37
CA VAL A 37 -18.26 -3.88 15.66
C VAL A 37 -17.03 -4.23 16.48
N CYS A 38 -15.97 -4.68 15.82
CA CYS A 38 -14.67 -4.80 16.45
C CYS A 38 -13.66 -3.93 15.69
N ILE A 39 -13.06 -2.96 16.38
CA ILE A 39 -12.02 -2.09 15.83
C ILE A 39 -10.66 -2.76 16.07
N VAL A 40 -9.91 -3.00 15.00
CA VAL A 40 -8.53 -3.46 15.08
C VAL A 40 -7.62 -2.29 14.77
N THR A 41 -6.68 -2.01 15.65
CA THR A 41 -5.72 -0.90 15.54
C THR A 41 -4.39 -1.29 16.18
N ASN A 42 -3.42 -0.36 16.24
CA ASN A 42 -2.16 -0.57 16.96
C ASN A 42 -1.97 0.45 18.08
N ASP A 43 -0.94 0.25 18.89
CA ASP A 43 -0.61 1.06 20.07
C ASP A 43 -0.13 2.50 19.73
N VAL A 44 0.26 2.76 18.48
CA VAL A 44 0.62 4.12 17.99
C VAL A 44 -0.62 4.88 17.52
N VAL A 45 -1.55 4.22 16.83
CA VAL A 45 -2.74 4.83 16.23
C VAL A 45 -3.89 4.96 17.24
N ALA A 46 -4.03 4.01 18.16
CA ALA A 46 -5.10 3.99 19.15
C ALA A 46 -5.19 5.28 19.97
N PRO A 47 -4.10 5.82 20.55
CA PRO A 47 -4.16 7.05 21.33
C PRO A 47 -4.61 8.29 20.51
N LEU A 48 -4.46 8.25 19.19
CA LEU A 48 -4.77 9.37 18.30
C LEU A 48 -6.24 9.37 17.87
N TYR A 49 -6.81 8.19 17.60
CA TYR A 49 -8.08 8.12 16.87
C TYR A 49 -9.12 7.18 17.47
N LEU A 50 -8.75 6.18 18.29
CA LEU A 50 -9.67 5.12 18.74
C LEU A 50 -10.84 5.68 19.54
N ASP A 51 -10.57 6.50 20.56
CA ASP A 51 -11.63 7.07 21.40
C ASP A 51 -12.58 7.97 20.62
N SER A 52 -12.02 8.78 19.68
CA SER A 52 -12.83 9.63 18.81
C SER A 52 -13.76 8.81 17.92
N LEU A 53 -13.28 7.70 17.35
CA LEU A 53 -14.06 6.79 16.52
C LEU A 53 -15.13 6.07 17.35
N LYS A 54 -14.77 5.53 18.53
CA LYS A 54 -15.72 4.85 19.44
C LYS A 54 -16.84 5.77 19.89
N ALA A 55 -16.51 7.02 20.26
CA ALA A 55 -17.49 8.01 20.69
C ALA A 55 -18.54 8.34 19.61
N LYS A 56 -18.26 7.94 18.38
CA LYS A 56 -19.15 8.13 17.23
C LYS A 56 -19.97 6.89 16.86
N LEU A 57 -19.66 5.74 17.40
CA LEU A 57 -20.34 4.47 17.17
C LEU A 57 -21.29 4.08 18.32
N THR A 58 -21.98 5.09 18.90
CA THR A 58 -22.82 4.91 20.10
C THR A 58 -24.00 3.95 19.93
N ASP A 59 -24.46 3.76 18.70
CA ASP A 59 -25.54 2.83 18.37
C ASP A 59 -25.10 1.38 18.23
N PHE A 60 -23.78 1.11 18.37
CA PHE A 60 -23.16 -0.19 18.21
C PHE A 60 -22.53 -0.70 19.52
N GLN A 61 -22.40 -2.01 19.63
CA GLN A 61 -21.58 -2.65 20.65
C GLN A 61 -20.16 -2.76 20.07
N VAL A 62 -19.25 -1.93 20.59
CA VAL A 62 -17.90 -1.76 20.04
C VAL A 62 -16.89 -2.44 20.97
N ASP A 63 -16.17 -3.42 20.41
CA ASP A 63 -14.98 -4.02 20.99
C ASP A 63 -13.74 -3.52 20.26
N GLU A 64 -12.56 -3.63 20.87
CA GLU A 64 -11.29 -3.27 20.26
C GLU A 64 -10.20 -4.31 20.47
N VAL A 65 -9.33 -4.44 19.48
CA VAL A 65 -8.06 -5.16 19.52
C VAL A 65 -6.94 -4.18 19.20
N ILE A 66 -6.03 -3.98 20.15
CA ILE A 66 -4.85 -3.13 19.98
C ILE A 66 -3.64 -4.03 19.84
N LEU A 67 -3.00 -4.02 18.66
CA LEU A 67 -1.80 -4.77 18.36
C LEU A 67 -0.55 -3.90 18.55
N PRO A 68 0.64 -4.48 18.74
CA PRO A 68 1.88 -3.72 18.66
C PRO A 68 2.06 -3.14 17.23
N ASP A 69 2.77 -2.00 17.10
CA ASP A 69 3.08 -1.40 15.82
C ASP A 69 4.25 -2.08 15.11
N GLY A 70 4.23 -2.04 13.79
CA GLY A 70 5.34 -2.42 12.92
C GLY A 70 5.07 -3.61 12.00
N GLU A 71 5.87 -3.71 10.93
CA GLU A 71 5.74 -4.76 9.91
C GLU A 71 6.04 -6.17 10.48
N ALA A 72 6.88 -6.26 11.52
CA ALA A 72 7.17 -7.53 12.21
C ALA A 72 5.92 -8.11 12.89
N GLU A 73 4.99 -7.27 13.25
CA GLU A 73 3.75 -7.64 13.95
C GLU A 73 2.65 -8.13 12.99
N LYS A 74 2.84 -7.99 11.69
CA LYS A 74 1.96 -8.56 10.66
C LYS A 74 2.22 -10.06 10.49
N ASN A 75 1.85 -10.86 11.49
CA ASN A 75 2.18 -12.28 11.59
C ASN A 75 0.99 -13.12 12.05
N LEU A 76 1.15 -14.46 12.00
CA LEU A 76 0.11 -15.41 12.43
C LEU A 76 -0.20 -15.34 13.92
N ALA A 77 0.74 -14.95 14.77
CA ALA A 77 0.49 -14.84 16.22
C ALA A 77 -0.49 -13.68 16.51
N ASN A 78 -0.28 -12.52 15.91
CA ASN A 78 -1.22 -11.39 16.05
C ASN A 78 -2.54 -11.63 15.30
N PHE A 79 -2.54 -12.39 14.23
CA PHE A 79 -3.78 -12.87 13.61
C PHE A 79 -4.57 -13.75 14.60
N GLU A 80 -3.92 -14.67 15.32
CA GLU A 80 -4.56 -15.49 16.35
C GLU A 80 -5.12 -14.63 17.52
N VAL A 81 -4.45 -13.55 17.91
CA VAL A 81 -4.97 -12.59 18.90
C VAL A 81 -6.32 -12.04 18.47
N ILE A 82 -6.44 -11.59 17.21
CA ILE A 82 -7.72 -11.08 16.66
C ILE A 82 -8.78 -12.19 16.71
N MET A 83 -8.47 -13.39 16.20
CA MET A 83 -9.40 -14.52 16.15
C MET A 83 -9.88 -14.93 17.54
N SER A 84 -8.96 -15.01 18.49
CA SER A 84 -9.26 -15.35 19.88
C SER A 84 -10.13 -14.31 20.56
N HIS A 85 -9.88 -13.01 20.32
CA HIS A 85 -10.72 -11.93 20.81
C HIS A 85 -12.15 -12.04 20.30
N LEU A 86 -12.33 -12.21 18.98
CA LEU A 86 -13.66 -12.35 18.37
C LEU A 86 -14.43 -13.54 18.93
N LEU A 87 -13.77 -14.69 19.13
CA LEU A 87 -14.39 -15.87 19.70
C LEU A 87 -14.77 -15.68 21.18
N LYS A 88 -13.85 -15.11 21.98
CA LYS A 88 -14.07 -14.86 23.40
C LYS A 88 -15.23 -13.90 23.67
N HIS A 89 -15.42 -12.91 22.80
CA HIS A 89 -16.48 -11.92 22.90
C HIS A 89 -17.73 -12.31 22.09
N GLU A 90 -17.81 -13.56 21.62
CA GLU A 90 -18.99 -14.13 20.94
C GLU A 90 -19.45 -13.34 19.73
N HIS A 91 -18.51 -12.82 18.91
CA HIS A 91 -18.83 -12.14 17.66
C HIS A 91 -19.49 -13.08 16.67
N GLY A 92 -20.60 -12.66 16.07
CA GLY A 92 -21.36 -13.41 15.08
C GLY A 92 -20.89 -13.19 13.64
N ARG A 93 -21.55 -13.85 12.70
CA ARG A 93 -21.28 -13.69 11.25
C ARG A 93 -21.62 -12.31 10.69
N ASP A 94 -22.42 -11.59 11.41
CA ASP A 94 -22.89 -10.24 11.08
C ASP A 94 -22.02 -9.13 11.66
N THR A 95 -21.00 -9.48 12.44
CA THR A 95 -20.00 -8.53 12.94
C THR A 95 -19.27 -7.85 11.80
N THR A 96 -19.02 -6.54 11.95
CA THR A 96 -18.16 -5.78 11.05
C THR A 96 -16.81 -5.48 11.73
N LEU A 97 -15.69 -5.83 11.10
CA LEU A 97 -14.39 -5.38 11.54
C LEU A 97 -14.09 -3.99 10.97
N ILE A 98 -13.45 -3.13 11.76
CA ILE A 98 -12.92 -1.84 11.29
C ILE A 98 -11.41 -1.87 11.46
N ALA A 99 -10.68 -1.79 10.36
CA ALA A 99 -9.23 -1.64 10.34
C ALA A 99 -8.88 -0.15 10.44
N LEU A 100 -8.45 0.31 11.62
CA LEU A 100 -8.04 1.68 11.87
C LEU A 100 -6.51 1.73 11.97
N GLY A 101 -5.82 2.08 10.88
CA GLY A 101 -4.35 2.09 10.89
C GLY A 101 -3.70 2.10 9.51
N GLY A 102 -2.40 1.84 9.48
CA GLY A 102 -1.62 1.68 8.26
C GLY A 102 -1.86 0.35 7.55
N GLY A 103 -1.03 0.04 6.54
CA GLY A 103 -1.14 -1.18 5.73
C GLY A 103 -1.05 -2.47 6.53
N VAL A 104 -0.25 -2.51 7.61
CA VAL A 104 -0.16 -3.68 8.50
C VAL A 104 -1.53 -4.01 9.10
N ILE A 105 -2.20 -3.01 9.67
CA ILE A 105 -3.52 -3.19 10.29
C ILE A 105 -4.58 -3.50 9.24
N GLY A 106 -4.55 -2.83 8.07
CA GLY A 106 -5.47 -3.13 6.97
C GLY A 106 -5.38 -4.58 6.51
N ASP A 107 -4.16 -5.06 6.27
CA ASP A 107 -3.91 -6.41 5.76
C ASP A 107 -4.30 -7.51 6.75
N ILE A 108 -3.85 -7.40 8.01
CA ILE A 108 -4.13 -8.43 9.03
C ILE A 108 -5.62 -8.48 9.39
N THR A 109 -6.28 -7.31 9.47
CA THR A 109 -7.72 -7.23 9.76
C THR A 109 -8.55 -7.78 8.62
N GLY A 110 -8.20 -7.43 7.37
CA GLY A 110 -8.89 -7.96 6.20
C GLY A 110 -8.71 -9.48 6.06
N PHE A 111 -7.53 -10.02 6.39
CA PHE A 111 -7.31 -11.46 6.41
C PHE A 111 -8.07 -12.13 7.56
N ALA A 112 -8.15 -11.52 8.74
CA ALA A 112 -8.98 -12.00 9.84
C ALA A 112 -10.46 -12.02 9.45
N ALA A 113 -10.95 -10.96 8.80
CA ALA A 113 -12.32 -10.90 8.29
C ALA A 113 -12.61 -11.99 7.28
N ALA A 114 -11.68 -12.27 6.36
CA ALA A 114 -11.82 -13.33 5.37
C ALA A 114 -11.92 -14.74 6.00
N CYS A 115 -11.23 -14.97 7.11
CA CYS A 115 -11.14 -16.27 7.77
C CYS A 115 -12.23 -16.50 8.83
N TYR A 116 -12.58 -15.45 9.60
CA TYR A 116 -13.53 -15.57 10.70
C TYR A 116 -14.91 -15.96 10.19
N GLN A 117 -15.49 -17.03 10.76
CA GLN A 117 -16.81 -17.57 10.36
C GLN A 117 -16.96 -17.82 8.83
N ARG A 118 -15.85 -17.98 8.09
CA ARG A 118 -15.75 -18.12 6.61
C ARG A 118 -16.07 -16.84 5.85
N GLY A 119 -15.87 -15.69 6.48
CA GLY A 119 -16.04 -14.35 5.91
C GLY A 119 -17.04 -13.52 6.67
N ILE A 120 -16.58 -12.39 7.19
CA ILE A 120 -17.40 -11.32 7.78
C ILE A 120 -17.04 -9.98 7.13
N ASP A 121 -17.95 -9.03 7.21
CA ASP A 121 -17.73 -7.71 6.62
C ASP A 121 -16.57 -6.97 7.31
N PHE A 122 -15.80 -6.17 6.54
CA PHE A 122 -14.82 -5.27 7.12
C PHE A 122 -14.77 -3.92 6.37
N ILE A 123 -14.33 -2.89 7.07
CA ILE A 123 -14.16 -1.52 6.61
C ILE A 123 -12.73 -1.11 6.88
N GLN A 124 -12.13 -0.29 5.99
CA GLN A 124 -10.80 0.26 6.19
C GLN A 124 -10.85 1.77 6.46
N ILE A 125 -10.10 2.20 7.48
CA ILE A 125 -9.80 3.60 7.79
C ILE A 125 -8.28 3.75 7.77
N PRO A 126 -7.68 3.94 6.57
CA PRO A 126 -6.23 4.02 6.42
C PRO A 126 -5.67 5.32 6.99
N THR A 127 -4.63 5.23 7.83
CA THR A 127 -4.05 6.39 8.54
C THR A 127 -2.65 6.78 8.07
N THR A 128 -2.03 6.03 7.15
CA THR A 128 -0.76 6.39 6.53
C THR A 128 -0.98 6.73 5.06
N LEU A 129 -0.14 7.59 4.47
CA LEU A 129 -0.25 7.93 3.05
C LEU A 129 -0.15 6.67 2.18
N LEU A 130 0.79 5.78 2.47
CA LEU A 130 0.95 4.52 1.74
C LEU A 130 -0.33 3.69 1.76
N SER A 131 -1.00 3.58 2.91
CA SER A 131 -2.26 2.84 2.98
C SER A 131 -3.40 3.56 2.27
N GLN A 132 -3.43 4.89 2.29
CA GLN A 132 -4.46 5.67 1.60
C GLN A 132 -4.39 5.54 0.08
N VAL A 133 -3.17 5.54 -0.49
CA VAL A 133 -2.99 5.53 -1.94
C VAL A 133 -2.77 4.13 -2.53
N ASP A 134 -2.45 3.14 -1.69
CA ASP A 134 -2.09 1.80 -2.19
C ASP A 134 -2.77 0.68 -1.41
N SER A 135 -2.31 0.29 -0.22
CA SER A 135 -2.67 -1.00 0.38
C SER A 135 -4.16 -1.16 0.72
N SER A 136 -4.93 -0.08 0.96
CA SER A 136 -6.37 -0.17 1.23
C SER A 136 -7.23 -0.47 0.00
N VAL A 137 -6.67 -0.42 -1.21
CA VAL A 137 -7.40 -0.60 -2.47
C VAL A 137 -7.05 -1.93 -3.12
N GLY A 138 -8.07 -2.73 -3.49
CA GLY A 138 -7.89 -3.94 -4.30
C GLY A 138 -7.81 -5.24 -3.53
N GLY A 139 -8.15 -5.24 -2.23
CA GLY A 139 -8.49 -6.43 -1.44
C GLY A 139 -7.37 -7.44 -1.22
N LYS A 140 -6.09 -7.10 -1.44
CA LYS A 140 -4.98 -7.94 -1.00
C LYS A 140 -4.90 -7.86 0.51
N THR A 141 -5.10 -8.98 1.19
CA THR A 141 -4.98 -9.10 2.64
C THR A 141 -4.05 -10.24 2.98
N ALA A 142 -3.15 -10.06 3.94
CA ALA A 142 -2.14 -11.06 4.22
C ALA A 142 -1.47 -10.88 5.60
N VAL A 143 -0.76 -11.91 6.00
CA VAL A 143 0.24 -11.87 7.07
C VAL A 143 1.57 -12.42 6.56
N ASN A 144 2.65 -12.03 7.24
CA ASN A 144 4.00 -12.47 6.96
C ASN A 144 4.25 -13.87 7.58
N HIS A 145 5.12 -14.61 6.93
CA HIS A 145 5.65 -15.87 7.42
C HIS A 145 7.18 -15.76 7.50
N PRO A 146 7.89 -16.48 8.41
CA PRO A 146 9.37 -16.45 8.45
C PRO A 146 10.05 -16.76 7.11
N LEU A 147 9.38 -17.50 6.23
CA LEU A 147 9.88 -17.86 4.90
C LEU A 147 9.48 -16.89 3.78
N GLY A 148 8.70 -15.83 4.07
CA GLY A 148 8.36 -14.85 3.04
C GLY A 148 7.30 -13.85 3.46
N LYS A 149 7.43 -12.62 2.95
CA LYS A 149 6.49 -11.51 3.16
C LYS A 149 5.17 -11.77 2.42
N ASN A 150 4.02 -11.50 3.07
CA ASN A 150 2.68 -11.59 2.49
C ASN A 150 2.35 -12.98 1.84
N MET A 151 2.92 -14.07 2.41
CA MET A 151 2.75 -15.41 1.82
C MET A 151 1.43 -16.08 2.19
N VAL A 152 0.80 -15.67 3.28
CA VAL A 152 -0.44 -16.25 3.79
C VAL A 152 -1.50 -15.16 3.78
N GLY A 153 -2.55 -15.32 2.98
CA GLY A 153 -3.55 -14.28 2.82
C GLY A 153 -4.70 -14.66 1.90
N ALA A 154 -5.56 -13.69 1.63
CA ALA A 154 -6.73 -13.84 0.77
C ALA A 154 -6.96 -12.57 -0.06
N PHE A 155 -7.59 -12.71 -1.21
CA PHE A 155 -8.25 -11.59 -1.88
C PHE A 155 -9.62 -11.39 -1.21
N TYR A 156 -9.75 -10.36 -0.40
CA TYR A 156 -10.97 -10.06 0.35
C TYR A 156 -11.26 -8.55 0.33
N GLN A 157 -12.37 -8.16 -0.30
CA GLN A 157 -12.70 -6.76 -0.53
C GLN A 157 -13.40 -6.16 0.69
N PRO A 158 -13.06 -4.92 1.11
CA PRO A 158 -13.78 -4.21 2.16
C PRO A 158 -15.18 -3.78 1.69
N LYS A 159 -16.06 -3.44 2.62
CA LYS A 159 -17.37 -2.84 2.31
C LYS A 159 -17.28 -1.35 1.99
N ALA A 160 -16.29 -0.68 2.50
CA ALA A 160 -15.94 0.70 2.21
C ALA A 160 -14.51 1.01 2.67
N VAL A 161 -13.93 2.06 2.09
CA VAL A 161 -12.67 2.65 2.55
C VAL A 161 -12.92 4.12 2.86
N PHE A 162 -12.50 4.58 4.06
CA PHE A 162 -12.67 5.95 4.53
C PHE A 162 -11.29 6.61 4.67
N ILE A 163 -10.89 7.38 3.69
CA ILE A 163 -9.61 8.08 3.65
C ILE A 163 -9.78 9.47 4.25
N ASP A 164 -9.43 9.60 5.52
CA ASP A 164 -9.42 10.89 6.22
C ASP A 164 -8.06 11.54 6.05
N ILE A 165 -8.01 12.64 5.27
CA ILE A 165 -6.78 13.37 4.97
C ILE A 165 -6.18 13.97 6.25
N ASP A 166 -7.02 14.29 7.26
CA ASP A 166 -6.55 14.85 8.51
C ASP A 166 -5.65 13.88 9.29
N SER A 167 -5.74 12.58 9.05
CA SER A 167 -4.84 11.59 9.64
C SER A 167 -3.37 11.78 9.23
N LEU A 168 -3.11 12.39 8.08
CA LEU A 168 -1.75 12.69 7.62
C LEU A 168 -1.05 13.78 8.45
N THR A 169 -1.81 14.58 9.21
CA THR A 169 -1.23 15.63 10.06
C THR A 169 -0.46 15.07 11.26
N THR A 170 -0.76 13.84 11.68
CA THR A 170 -0.07 13.16 12.79
C THR A 170 0.95 12.14 12.28
N LEU A 171 1.01 11.91 10.96
CA LEU A 171 1.92 10.96 10.37
C LEU A 171 3.36 11.51 10.40
N PRO A 172 4.36 10.76 10.91
CA PRO A 172 5.75 11.15 10.84
C PRO A 172 6.19 11.42 9.39
N ILE A 173 7.02 12.44 9.20
CA ILE A 173 7.43 12.88 7.86
C ILE A 173 8.12 11.77 7.06
N ARG A 174 8.89 10.90 7.70
CA ARG A 174 9.53 9.74 7.05
C ARG A 174 8.50 8.76 6.48
N GLU A 175 7.41 8.52 7.22
CA GLU A 175 6.30 7.65 6.77
C GLU A 175 5.49 8.31 5.65
N PHE A 176 5.29 9.64 5.72
CA PHE A 176 4.67 10.40 4.64
C PHE A 176 5.51 10.30 3.36
N ASN A 177 6.81 10.55 3.46
CA ASN A 177 7.73 10.46 2.32
C ASN A 177 7.77 9.03 1.75
N ALA A 178 7.77 8.00 2.60
CA ALA A 178 7.66 6.62 2.14
C ALA A 178 6.37 6.37 1.32
N GLY A 179 5.24 6.95 1.74
CA GLY A 179 4.00 6.92 0.97
C GLY A 179 4.11 7.62 -0.38
N MET A 180 4.91 8.69 -0.49
CA MET A 180 5.15 9.40 -1.75
C MET A 180 5.83 8.53 -2.81
N ALA A 181 6.59 7.51 -2.43
CA ALA A 181 7.14 6.56 -3.40
C ALA A 181 6.04 5.88 -4.21
N GLU A 182 4.95 5.45 -3.56
CA GLU A 182 3.81 4.84 -4.23
C GLU A 182 3.00 5.85 -5.06
N VAL A 183 2.91 7.11 -4.60
CA VAL A 183 2.30 8.19 -5.38
C VAL A 183 3.08 8.42 -6.68
N ILE A 184 4.40 8.60 -6.59
CA ILE A 184 5.29 8.82 -7.75
C ILE A 184 5.23 7.62 -8.70
N LYS A 185 5.12 6.41 -8.19
CA LYS A 185 4.99 5.20 -8.98
C LYS A 185 3.85 5.29 -9.99
N TYR A 186 2.67 5.79 -9.62
CA TYR A 186 1.54 5.93 -10.57
C TYR A 186 1.85 6.87 -11.72
N GLY A 187 2.56 7.97 -11.45
CA GLY A 187 3.02 8.89 -12.49
C GLY A 187 4.01 8.24 -13.45
N VAL A 188 4.97 7.48 -12.92
CA VAL A 188 6.00 6.82 -13.73
C VAL A 188 5.42 5.65 -14.54
N LEU A 189 4.57 4.83 -13.92
CA LEU A 189 4.11 3.59 -14.55
C LEU A 189 3.05 3.80 -15.64
N GLY A 190 2.21 4.85 -15.55
CA GLY A 190 1.03 4.92 -16.40
C GLY A 190 0.38 6.29 -16.62
N ASP A 191 0.85 7.37 -15.97
CA ASP A 191 0.21 8.68 -16.10
C ASP A 191 1.23 9.84 -16.10
N ARG A 192 1.65 10.23 -17.31
CA ARG A 192 2.60 11.33 -17.54
C ARG A 192 2.09 12.67 -17.00
N ASP A 193 0.81 12.96 -17.19
CA ASP A 193 0.23 14.24 -16.76
C ASP A 193 0.20 14.32 -15.24
N PHE A 194 -0.06 13.20 -14.56
CA PHE A 194 0.03 13.12 -13.11
C PHE A 194 1.47 13.29 -12.62
N PHE A 195 2.46 12.73 -13.32
CA PHE A 195 3.87 12.96 -12.97
C PHE A 195 4.24 14.44 -13.03
N ILE A 196 3.86 15.13 -14.12
CA ILE A 196 4.09 16.58 -14.29
C ILE A 196 3.35 17.36 -13.20
N TRP A 197 2.10 16.98 -12.91
CA TRP A 197 1.33 17.60 -11.83
C TRP A 197 2.02 17.47 -10.47
N LEU A 198 2.66 16.32 -10.18
CA LEU A 198 3.43 16.13 -8.95
C LEU A 198 4.67 17.05 -8.90
N GLU A 199 5.38 17.22 -10.03
CA GLU A 199 6.50 18.17 -10.12
C GLU A 199 6.04 19.60 -9.82
N ASP A 200 4.93 20.03 -10.39
CA ASP A 200 4.39 21.38 -10.24
C ASP A 200 3.84 21.65 -8.83
N ASN A 201 3.36 20.64 -8.14
CA ASN A 201 2.70 20.77 -6.83
C ASN A 201 3.56 20.33 -5.63
N MET A 202 4.87 20.04 -5.82
CA MET A 202 5.76 19.56 -4.74
C MET A 202 5.69 20.41 -3.48
N SER A 203 5.72 21.73 -3.61
CA SER A 203 5.69 22.66 -2.45
C SER A 203 4.39 22.55 -1.67
N ALA A 204 3.25 22.47 -2.36
CA ALA A 204 1.93 22.37 -1.74
C ALA A 204 1.76 20.99 -1.05
N ILE A 205 2.25 19.91 -1.67
CA ILE A 205 2.24 18.57 -1.07
C ILE A 205 3.08 18.56 0.21
N LYS A 206 4.30 19.10 0.18
CA LYS A 206 5.20 19.16 1.34
C LYS A 206 4.67 20.05 2.46
N SER A 207 3.92 21.10 2.13
CA SER A 207 3.29 21.96 3.15
C SER A 207 2.02 21.35 3.75
N GLY A 208 1.54 20.23 3.23
CA GLY A 208 0.33 19.56 3.71
C GLY A 208 -0.95 20.25 3.27
N ASP A 209 -0.95 20.91 2.10
CA ASP A 209 -2.18 21.51 1.54
C ASP A 209 -3.24 20.43 1.35
N LYS A 210 -4.31 20.51 2.13
CA LYS A 210 -5.35 19.47 2.19
C LYS A 210 -6.08 19.29 0.86
N GLN A 211 -6.24 20.35 0.09
CA GLN A 211 -6.92 20.27 -1.21
C GLN A 211 -6.02 19.56 -2.24
N VAL A 212 -4.74 19.88 -2.25
CA VAL A 212 -3.75 19.23 -3.11
C VAL A 212 -3.57 17.76 -2.70
N LEU A 213 -3.49 17.47 -1.41
CA LEU A 213 -3.43 16.08 -0.91
C LEU A 213 -4.67 15.27 -1.30
N ALA A 214 -5.87 15.87 -1.21
CA ALA A 214 -7.10 15.21 -1.64
C ALA A 214 -7.06 14.83 -3.13
N GLN A 215 -6.65 15.75 -4.00
CA GLN A 215 -6.53 15.52 -5.43
C GLN A 215 -5.49 14.44 -5.75
N MET A 216 -4.34 14.47 -5.07
CA MET A 216 -3.27 13.48 -5.21
C MET A 216 -3.75 12.06 -4.84
N ILE A 217 -4.40 11.94 -3.69
CA ILE A 217 -4.91 10.66 -3.19
C ILE A 217 -6.03 10.13 -4.10
N GLU A 218 -6.97 10.99 -4.49
CA GLU A 218 -8.04 10.64 -5.42
C GLU A 218 -7.48 10.08 -6.73
N LYS A 219 -6.47 10.75 -7.31
CA LYS A 219 -5.84 10.31 -8.54
C LYS A 219 -5.16 8.95 -8.40
N CYS A 220 -4.43 8.72 -7.31
CA CYS A 220 -3.81 7.42 -7.02
C CYS A 220 -4.84 6.31 -6.87
N CYS A 221 -5.89 6.57 -6.07
CA CYS A 221 -6.97 5.61 -5.86
C CYS A 221 -7.69 5.27 -7.17
N GLN A 222 -7.96 6.26 -8.03
CA GLN A 222 -8.58 6.04 -9.34
C GLN A 222 -7.69 5.18 -10.24
N CYS A 223 -6.40 5.53 -10.38
CA CYS A 223 -5.45 4.73 -11.18
C CYS A 223 -5.40 3.27 -10.70
N LYS A 224 -5.36 3.06 -9.39
CA LYS A 224 -5.35 1.71 -8.84
C LYS A 224 -6.67 1.00 -9.05
N ALA A 225 -7.80 1.67 -8.84
CA ALA A 225 -9.13 1.10 -9.03
C ALA A 225 -9.32 0.62 -10.47
N ASP A 226 -8.90 1.40 -11.47
CA ASP A 226 -9.01 1.05 -12.89
C ASP A 226 -8.19 -0.22 -13.22
N ILE A 227 -6.97 -0.30 -12.70
CA ILE A 227 -6.11 -1.47 -12.90
C ILE A 227 -6.69 -2.71 -12.19
N VAL A 228 -7.16 -2.56 -10.94
CA VAL A 228 -7.76 -3.66 -10.17
C VAL A 228 -9.06 -4.14 -10.79
N ALA A 229 -9.91 -3.23 -11.29
CA ALA A 229 -11.15 -3.59 -11.98
C ALA A 229 -10.89 -4.44 -13.23
N SER A 230 -9.78 -4.17 -13.94
CA SER A 230 -9.39 -4.94 -15.13
C SER A 230 -8.70 -6.27 -14.83
N ASP A 231 -8.04 -6.40 -13.66
CA ASP A 231 -7.25 -7.58 -13.26
C ASP A 231 -7.21 -7.74 -11.73
N GLU A 232 -8.32 -8.15 -11.14
CA GLU A 232 -8.45 -8.26 -9.67
C GLU A 232 -7.40 -9.18 -9.03
N LYS A 233 -7.06 -10.30 -9.68
CA LYS A 233 -6.20 -11.35 -9.11
C LYS A 233 -4.73 -11.29 -9.53
N GLU A 234 -4.32 -10.18 -10.19
CA GLU A 234 -2.91 -9.97 -10.61
C GLU A 234 -2.38 -11.06 -11.54
N SER A 235 -3.18 -11.44 -12.53
CA SER A 235 -2.78 -12.39 -13.56
C SER A 235 -2.18 -11.74 -14.82
N GLY A 236 -2.29 -10.42 -14.96
CA GLY A 236 -1.91 -9.66 -16.15
C GLY A 236 -1.42 -8.24 -15.85
N VAL A 237 -2.20 -7.23 -16.27
CA VAL A 237 -1.81 -5.80 -16.23
C VAL A 237 -1.54 -5.28 -14.81
N ARG A 238 -2.19 -5.84 -13.79
CA ARG A 238 -1.96 -5.44 -12.39
C ARG A 238 -0.51 -5.70 -11.94
N ALA A 239 0.23 -6.57 -12.63
CA ALA A 239 1.65 -6.77 -12.35
C ALA A 239 2.48 -5.49 -12.53
N LEU A 240 2.04 -4.52 -13.37
CA LEU A 240 2.72 -3.24 -13.56
C LEU A 240 2.79 -2.41 -12.27
N LEU A 241 1.83 -2.58 -11.34
CA LEU A 241 1.85 -1.94 -10.02
C LEU A 241 3.09 -2.31 -9.18
N ASN A 242 3.82 -3.35 -9.58
CA ASN A 242 5.06 -3.75 -8.94
C ASN A 242 6.32 -3.07 -9.54
N LEU A 243 6.18 -1.94 -10.26
CA LEU A 243 7.33 -1.13 -10.66
C LEU A 243 8.19 -0.79 -9.42
N GLY A 244 9.49 -1.05 -9.51
CA GLY A 244 10.43 -0.87 -8.40
C GLY A 244 10.47 -2.02 -7.36
N HIS A 245 9.43 -2.84 -7.28
CA HIS A 245 9.30 -3.84 -6.20
C HIS A 245 10.30 -4.99 -6.30
N THR A 246 10.74 -5.40 -7.49
CA THR A 246 11.72 -6.48 -7.64
C THR A 246 13.05 -6.12 -6.95
N PHE A 247 13.52 -4.89 -7.14
CA PHE A 247 14.70 -4.37 -6.45
C PHE A 247 14.39 -4.00 -4.99
N GLY A 248 13.23 -3.37 -4.75
CA GLY A 248 12.80 -2.94 -3.42
C GLY A 248 12.68 -4.10 -2.43
N HIS A 249 12.04 -5.20 -2.81
CA HIS A 249 11.95 -6.39 -1.96
C HIS A 249 13.32 -7.01 -1.66
N ALA A 250 14.26 -6.96 -2.62
CA ALA A 250 15.62 -7.40 -2.38
C ALA A 250 16.31 -6.54 -1.31
N ILE A 251 16.09 -5.21 -1.34
CA ILE A 251 16.61 -4.27 -0.34
C ILE A 251 16.00 -4.57 1.03
N GLU A 252 14.67 -4.67 1.14
CA GLU A 252 13.98 -4.99 2.40
C GLU A 252 14.47 -6.31 3.01
N ALA A 253 14.66 -7.34 2.17
CA ALA A 253 15.09 -8.66 2.62
C ALA A 253 16.56 -8.67 3.10
N GLU A 254 17.46 -7.95 2.43
CA GLU A 254 18.88 -7.88 2.82
C GLU A 254 19.10 -7.03 4.04
N GLN A 255 18.42 -5.87 4.13
CA GLN A 255 18.59 -4.95 5.25
C GLN A 255 17.91 -5.43 6.53
N GLY A 256 16.94 -6.34 6.41
CA GLY A 256 16.05 -6.76 7.48
C GLY A 256 14.83 -5.82 7.59
N TYR A 257 13.67 -6.42 7.77
CA TYR A 257 12.41 -5.68 7.84
C TYR A 257 12.42 -4.60 8.92
N GLY A 258 11.93 -3.41 8.59
CA GLY A 258 11.81 -2.27 9.49
C GLY A 258 13.01 -1.31 9.51
N LYS A 259 14.17 -1.64 8.93
CA LYS A 259 15.29 -0.71 8.80
C LYS A 259 15.05 0.29 7.67
N TRP A 260 14.69 -0.22 6.51
CA TRP A 260 14.19 0.57 5.39
C TRP A 260 12.67 0.47 5.39
N LEU A 261 11.99 1.60 5.24
CA LEU A 261 10.56 1.58 5.00
C LEU A 261 10.28 1.04 3.61
N HIS A 262 9.11 0.42 3.42
CA HIS A 262 8.72 -0.14 2.12
C HIS A 262 8.85 0.87 0.99
N GLY A 263 8.34 2.09 1.18
CA GLY A 263 8.43 3.14 0.16
C GLY A 263 9.85 3.62 -0.12
N GLU A 264 10.75 3.63 0.86
CA GLU A 264 12.18 3.92 0.64
C GLU A 264 12.81 2.86 -0.28
N ALA A 265 12.53 1.60 -0.04
CA ALA A 265 13.02 0.50 -0.85
C ALA A 265 12.42 0.51 -2.27
N VAL A 266 11.12 0.77 -2.40
CA VAL A 266 10.44 0.90 -3.70
C VAL A 266 10.93 2.11 -4.48
N ALA A 267 11.16 3.26 -3.85
CA ALA A 267 11.73 4.45 -4.48
C ALA A 267 13.10 4.16 -5.11
N THR A 268 14.01 3.57 -4.32
CA THR A 268 15.31 3.11 -4.84
C THR A 268 15.13 2.08 -5.96
N GLY A 269 14.19 1.16 -5.80
CA GLY A 269 13.88 0.16 -6.80
C GLY A 269 13.35 0.75 -8.12
N MET A 270 12.56 1.83 -8.08
CA MET A 270 12.13 2.56 -9.28
C MET A 270 13.31 3.22 -10.01
N VAL A 271 14.23 3.82 -9.25
CA VAL A 271 15.47 4.38 -9.85
C VAL A 271 16.30 3.31 -10.52
N LEU A 272 16.47 2.14 -9.86
CA LEU A 272 17.20 1.01 -10.46
C LEU A 272 16.49 0.45 -11.70
N ALA A 273 15.15 0.38 -11.69
CA ALA A 273 14.35 -0.01 -12.86
C ALA A 273 14.49 0.99 -14.01
N ALA A 274 14.55 2.29 -13.71
CA ALA A 274 14.78 3.33 -14.70
C ALA A 274 16.22 3.31 -15.26
N LYS A 275 17.23 3.06 -14.42
CA LYS A 275 18.62 2.83 -14.87
C LYS A 275 18.73 1.60 -15.77
N LEU A 276 18.04 0.52 -15.42
CA LEU A 276 17.94 -0.67 -16.25
C LEU A 276 17.33 -0.34 -17.62
N ALA A 277 16.24 0.45 -17.64
CA ALA A 277 15.62 0.89 -18.88
C ALA A 277 16.57 1.72 -19.76
N VAL A 278 17.37 2.61 -19.18
CA VAL A 278 18.41 3.38 -19.90
C VAL A 278 19.49 2.45 -20.47
N ALA A 279 20.00 1.51 -19.69
CA ALA A 279 21.02 0.54 -20.15
C ALA A 279 20.48 -0.36 -21.29
N MET A 280 19.17 -0.60 -21.32
CA MET A 280 18.48 -1.32 -22.40
C MET A 280 18.08 -0.42 -23.59
N ASN A 281 18.41 0.87 -23.58
CA ASN A 281 17.99 1.87 -24.57
C ASN A 281 16.46 2.00 -24.72
N LEU A 282 15.70 1.82 -23.65
CA LEU A 282 14.26 1.95 -23.59
C LEU A 282 13.80 3.30 -23.04
N LEU A 283 14.61 3.94 -22.19
CA LEU A 283 14.29 5.20 -21.52
C LEU A 283 15.39 6.24 -21.81
N GLU A 284 15.01 7.48 -22.07
CA GLU A 284 15.95 8.58 -22.22
C GLU A 284 16.56 8.98 -20.86
N VAL A 285 17.86 9.31 -20.86
CA VAL A 285 18.59 9.75 -19.64
C VAL A 285 17.93 10.99 -19.01
N SER A 286 17.33 11.86 -19.81
CA SER A 286 16.62 13.04 -19.32
C SER A 286 15.40 12.67 -18.47
N GLU A 287 14.68 11.60 -18.80
CA GLU A 287 13.52 11.12 -18.04
C GLU A 287 13.97 10.40 -16.75
N LEU A 288 15.05 9.62 -16.81
CA LEU A 288 15.68 9.05 -15.59
C LEU A 288 16.00 10.17 -14.58
N ARG A 289 16.64 11.26 -15.03
CA ARG A 289 16.99 12.38 -14.14
C ARG A 289 15.76 13.05 -13.52
N ARG A 290 14.65 13.15 -14.25
CA ARG A 290 13.40 13.67 -13.69
C ARG A 290 12.82 12.74 -12.64
N ILE A 291 12.82 11.43 -12.86
CA ILE A 291 12.38 10.43 -11.88
C ILE A 291 13.24 10.52 -10.62
N GLU A 292 14.57 10.52 -10.75
CA GLU A 292 15.50 10.68 -9.63
C GLU A 292 15.27 12.02 -8.89
N GLY A 293 15.06 13.11 -9.62
CA GLY A 293 14.81 14.44 -9.06
C GLY A 293 13.54 14.51 -8.24
N LEU A 294 12.43 13.93 -8.73
CA LEU A 294 11.16 13.92 -8.02
C LEU A 294 11.23 13.03 -6.76
N ILE A 295 11.86 11.87 -6.84
CA ILE A 295 12.08 10.97 -5.71
C ILE A 295 12.94 11.65 -4.63
N ALA A 296 14.07 12.22 -5.02
CA ALA A 296 14.98 12.93 -4.10
C ALA A 296 14.31 14.17 -3.47
N ALA A 297 13.41 14.83 -4.18
CA ALA A 297 12.67 15.98 -3.65
C ALA A 297 11.81 15.63 -2.42
N PHE A 298 11.41 14.38 -2.25
CA PHE A 298 10.72 13.88 -1.05
C PHE A 298 11.65 13.15 -0.07
N ASP A 299 12.94 13.48 -0.08
CA ASP A 299 13.96 12.88 0.81
C ASP A 299 14.00 11.34 0.76
N LEU A 300 13.55 10.76 -0.35
CA LEU A 300 13.63 9.33 -0.60
C LEU A 300 14.99 8.93 -1.17
N PRO A 301 15.53 7.76 -0.80
CA PRO A 301 16.82 7.31 -1.30
C PRO A 301 16.75 6.99 -2.80
N ILE A 302 17.78 7.43 -3.55
CA ILE A 302 17.94 7.18 -4.99
C ILE A 302 19.08 6.22 -5.30
N SER A 303 19.72 5.66 -4.26
CA SER A 303 20.84 4.73 -4.38
C SER A 303 20.65 3.52 -3.49
N ALA A 304 21.10 2.37 -3.96
CA ALA A 304 21.07 1.14 -3.17
C ALA A 304 21.91 1.28 -1.87
N PRO A 305 21.59 0.49 -0.82
CA PRO A 305 22.43 0.42 0.36
C PRO A 305 23.88 0.07 0.01
N GLN A 306 24.87 0.70 0.65
CA GLN A 306 26.28 0.52 0.36
C GLN A 306 26.79 -0.93 0.51
N ASN A 307 26.11 -1.74 1.31
CA ASN A 307 26.41 -3.15 1.53
C ASN A 307 25.68 -4.09 0.56
N MET A 308 25.05 -3.58 -0.48
CA MET A 308 24.34 -4.37 -1.50
C MET A 308 24.94 -4.12 -2.87
N GLY A 309 25.46 -5.17 -3.48
CA GLY A 309 25.88 -5.20 -4.87
C GLY A 309 25.11 -6.28 -5.66
N PHE A 310 25.57 -6.56 -6.86
CA PHE A 310 24.95 -7.52 -7.78
C PHE A 310 24.66 -8.88 -7.12
N ALA A 311 25.60 -9.44 -6.34
CA ALA A 311 25.44 -10.76 -5.73
C ALA A 311 24.27 -10.81 -4.73
N GLU A 312 24.13 -9.78 -3.90
CA GLU A 312 23.07 -9.68 -2.90
C GLU A 312 21.70 -9.52 -3.60
N PHE A 313 21.60 -8.65 -4.59
CA PHE A 313 20.38 -8.47 -5.36
C PHE A 313 19.92 -9.78 -6.02
N ILE A 314 20.82 -10.46 -6.76
CA ILE A 314 20.49 -11.71 -7.46
C ILE A 314 20.07 -12.81 -6.48
N ARG A 315 20.71 -12.90 -5.31
CA ARG A 315 20.35 -13.88 -4.27
C ARG A 315 18.88 -13.75 -3.82
N HIS A 316 18.42 -12.52 -3.60
CA HIS A 316 17.04 -12.25 -3.17
C HIS A 316 16.04 -12.33 -4.31
N MET A 317 16.36 -11.76 -5.47
CA MET A 317 15.48 -11.78 -6.64
C MET A 317 15.14 -13.19 -7.12
N ARG A 318 16.10 -14.13 -7.06
CA ARG A 318 15.84 -15.55 -7.44
C ARG A 318 14.86 -16.25 -6.52
N ARG A 319 14.67 -15.76 -5.30
CA ARG A 319 13.70 -16.31 -4.33
C ARG A 319 12.33 -15.65 -4.41
N ASP A 320 12.17 -14.55 -5.15
CA ASP A 320 10.90 -13.87 -5.30
C ASP A 320 9.92 -14.73 -6.12
N LYS A 321 8.66 -14.80 -5.69
CA LYS A 321 7.54 -15.53 -6.29
C LYS A 321 7.26 -15.16 -7.75
N LYS A 322 7.73 -14.00 -8.20
CA LYS A 322 7.50 -13.48 -9.56
C LYS A 322 8.30 -14.20 -10.63
N ASN A 323 9.17 -15.16 -10.26
CA ASN A 323 9.89 -16.00 -11.20
C ASN A 323 8.96 -17.04 -11.83
N ILE A 324 8.58 -16.83 -13.09
CA ILE A 324 7.86 -17.81 -13.89
C ILE A 324 8.88 -18.57 -14.71
N ALA A 325 8.91 -19.89 -14.58
CA ALA A 325 9.83 -20.79 -15.29
C ALA A 325 11.34 -20.45 -15.11
N GLY A 326 11.73 -19.91 -13.94
CA GLY A 326 13.12 -19.62 -13.62
C GLY A 326 13.69 -18.34 -14.24
N LYS A 327 12.88 -17.55 -14.95
CA LYS A 327 13.28 -16.24 -15.50
C LYS A 327 12.90 -15.09 -14.56
N LEU A 328 13.82 -14.16 -14.36
CA LEU A 328 13.56 -12.91 -13.67
C LEU A 328 12.70 -12.01 -14.56
N ARG A 329 11.65 -11.41 -13.99
CA ARG A 329 10.79 -10.45 -14.67
C ARG A 329 10.95 -9.09 -14.01
N PHE A 330 11.20 -8.08 -14.85
CA PHE A 330 11.34 -6.69 -14.41
C PHE A 330 10.23 -5.84 -15.03
N ILE A 331 9.75 -4.89 -14.27
CA ILE A 331 8.92 -3.81 -14.80
C ILE A 331 9.83 -2.62 -14.96
N VAL A 332 9.90 -2.11 -16.18
CA VAL A 332 10.79 -1.01 -16.56
C VAL A 332 9.99 0.10 -17.23
N PRO A 333 10.27 1.38 -16.93
CA PRO A 333 9.65 2.48 -17.65
C PRO A 333 10.26 2.59 -19.06
N THR A 334 9.40 2.80 -20.07
CA THR A 334 9.81 3.12 -21.45
C THR A 334 9.67 4.60 -21.76
N ALA A 335 8.86 5.28 -20.98
CA ALA A 335 8.75 6.73 -20.86
C ALA A 335 8.11 7.05 -19.51
N ILE A 336 8.21 8.28 -19.02
CA ILE A 336 7.38 8.73 -17.89
C ILE A 336 5.91 8.60 -18.33
N GLY A 337 5.12 7.84 -17.55
CA GLY A 337 3.73 7.51 -17.86
C GLY A 337 3.55 6.24 -18.69
N GLN A 338 4.61 5.48 -18.93
CA GLN A 338 4.52 4.21 -19.64
C GLN A 338 5.55 3.21 -19.13
N SER A 339 5.11 2.00 -18.82
CA SER A 339 5.98 0.92 -18.35
C SER A 339 5.61 -0.41 -18.99
N GLU A 340 6.58 -1.31 -19.09
CA GLU A 340 6.38 -2.65 -19.63
C GLU A 340 7.08 -3.72 -18.80
N ILE A 341 6.69 -4.98 -19.03
CA ILE A 341 7.30 -6.15 -18.38
C ILE A 341 8.38 -6.72 -19.30
N ARG A 342 9.61 -6.92 -18.76
CA ARG A 342 10.74 -7.50 -19.48
C ARG A 342 11.21 -8.78 -18.80
N ASP A 343 11.50 -9.80 -19.59
CA ASP A 343 12.09 -11.09 -19.15
C ASP A 343 13.36 -11.46 -19.93
N ASP A 344 13.86 -10.54 -20.73
CA ASP A 344 15.04 -10.64 -21.58
C ASP A 344 16.27 -9.86 -21.01
N VAL A 345 16.21 -9.47 -19.74
CA VAL A 345 17.29 -8.76 -19.06
C VAL A 345 18.47 -9.71 -18.83
N THR A 346 19.67 -9.32 -19.32
CA THR A 346 20.88 -10.12 -19.15
C THR A 346 21.55 -9.88 -17.80
N GLN A 347 22.41 -10.81 -17.38
CA GLN A 347 23.21 -10.62 -16.16
C GLN A 347 24.21 -9.47 -16.31
N ASP A 348 24.77 -9.29 -17.50
CA ASP A 348 25.72 -8.20 -17.77
C ASP A 348 25.05 -6.84 -17.60
N THR A 349 23.84 -6.67 -18.14
CA THR A 349 23.06 -5.43 -17.96
C THR A 349 22.72 -5.16 -16.49
N LEU A 350 22.37 -6.19 -15.72
CA LEU A 350 22.13 -6.04 -14.29
C LEU A 350 23.38 -5.68 -13.51
N GLN A 351 24.55 -6.24 -13.89
CA GLN A 351 25.83 -5.96 -13.26
C GLN A 351 26.31 -4.53 -13.53
N GLU A 352 25.93 -3.94 -14.68
CA GLU A 352 26.24 -2.56 -15.03
C GLU A 352 25.52 -1.54 -14.12
N ILE A 353 24.28 -1.86 -13.70
CA ILE A 353 23.44 -0.91 -12.96
C ILE A 353 23.48 -1.10 -11.44
N LEU A 354 23.95 -2.25 -10.93
CA LEU A 354 24.01 -2.63 -9.52
C LEU A 354 25.44 -2.55 -8.98
#